data_e3330c463e3dd1e3e815274e76f6d4e1
#
_entry.id   e3330c463e3dd1e3e815274e76f6d4e1
#
_cell.length_a   1.000
_cell.length_b   1.000
_cell.length_c   1.000
_cell.angle_alpha   90.00
_cell.angle_beta   90.00
_cell.angle_gamma   90.00
#
_symmetry.space_group_name_H-M   'P 1'
#
loop_
_entity.id
_entity.type
_entity.pdbx_description
1 polymer ?
#
loop_
_entity_poly.entity_id
_entity_poly.type
_entity_poly.pdbx_seq_one_letter_code
_entity_poly.pdbx_strand_id
1 'polypeptide(L)'
;MTTICFIHGLNSSHHSFAYLANELGVPLKAINYDSYQPLAKSVEQVARQLPKNEPIILVGHSLGGVIAMLVAHAGTHDVKRVVTISSPLGGSKAAVYARWVVSGLQVLGDITPHSVFMKLIEAEAAPCPVLSIISTGGSLPTSNEPNDSVVTVASQKALKYAKKVEIKANHFEVLMMDKTVEALRKFIE
;
A
#
# COMPACT_ATOMS: atom_id res chain seq x y z
N MET A 1 -12.19 -4.86 20.06
CA MET A 1 -11.02 -5.38 19.34
C MET A 1 -10.75 -4.49 18.13
N THR A 2 -9.50 -4.30 17.73
CA THR A 2 -9.18 -3.50 16.52
C THR A 2 -9.20 -4.42 15.31
N THR A 3 -9.99 -4.08 14.28
CA THR A 3 -10.11 -4.90 13.06
C THR A 3 -8.98 -4.59 12.08
N ILE A 4 -8.31 -5.62 11.56
CA ILE A 4 -7.29 -5.48 10.52
C ILE A 4 -7.97 -5.61 9.15
N CYS A 5 -7.77 -4.60 8.29
CA CYS A 5 -8.32 -4.53 6.96
C CYS A 5 -7.19 -4.56 5.92
N PHE A 6 -7.20 -5.57 5.05
CA PHE A 6 -6.20 -5.75 4.00
C PHE A 6 -6.68 -5.17 2.67
N ILE A 7 -5.84 -4.33 2.02
CA ILE A 7 -6.15 -3.65 0.77
C ILE A 7 -5.13 -4.08 -0.29
N HIS A 8 -5.57 -4.81 -1.29
CA HIS A 8 -4.70 -5.38 -2.34
C HIS A 8 -4.16 -4.34 -3.32
N GLY A 9 -3.17 -4.73 -4.11
CA GLY A 9 -2.55 -3.91 -5.15
C GLY A 9 -3.30 -3.92 -6.49
N LEU A 10 -2.71 -3.27 -7.49
CA LEU A 10 -3.21 -3.26 -8.87
C LEU A 10 -3.28 -4.70 -9.41
N ASN A 11 -4.36 -5.03 -10.10
CA ASN A 11 -4.61 -6.34 -10.72
C ASN A 11 -4.41 -7.52 -9.76
N SER A 12 -4.87 -7.37 -8.51
CA SER A 12 -4.75 -8.37 -7.45
C SER A 12 -6.10 -8.57 -6.75
N SER A 13 -6.13 -9.32 -5.67
CA SER A 13 -7.30 -9.52 -4.83
C SER A 13 -6.92 -9.66 -3.36
N HIS A 14 -7.91 -9.69 -2.47
CA HIS A 14 -7.69 -9.90 -1.05
C HIS A 14 -6.96 -11.22 -0.72
N HIS A 15 -7.03 -12.23 -1.59
CA HIS A 15 -6.33 -13.51 -1.42
C HIS A 15 -4.80 -13.38 -1.35
N SER A 16 -4.23 -12.29 -1.89
CA SER A 16 -2.79 -12.03 -1.78
C SER A 16 -2.30 -11.91 -0.33
N PHE A 17 -3.20 -11.66 0.61
CA PHE A 17 -2.90 -11.58 2.04
C PHE A 17 -3.20 -12.86 2.83
N ALA A 18 -3.57 -13.95 2.16
CA ALA A 18 -3.98 -15.18 2.87
C ALA A 18 -2.90 -15.70 3.83
N TYR A 19 -1.64 -15.68 3.41
CA TYR A 19 -0.52 -16.07 4.27
C TYR A 19 -0.40 -15.15 5.51
N LEU A 20 -0.37 -13.84 5.31
CA LEU A 20 -0.24 -12.89 6.42
C LEU A 20 -1.41 -12.98 7.40
N ALA A 21 -2.64 -13.10 6.90
CA ALA A 21 -3.82 -13.23 7.75
C ALA A 21 -3.79 -14.52 8.58
N ASN A 22 -3.38 -15.63 7.95
CA ASN A 22 -3.23 -16.93 8.65
C ASN A 22 -2.18 -16.84 9.75
N GLU A 23 -0.97 -16.35 9.43
CA GLU A 23 0.12 -16.26 10.40
C GLU A 23 -0.15 -15.28 11.55
N LEU A 24 -0.92 -14.23 11.29
CA LEU A 24 -1.36 -13.28 12.31
C LEU A 24 -2.55 -13.82 13.14
N GLY A 25 -3.21 -14.87 12.69
CA GLY A 25 -4.41 -15.41 13.34
C GLY A 25 -5.62 -14.49 13.25
N VAL A 26 -5.73 -13.71 12.16
CA VAL A 26 -6.81 -12.72 11.97
C VAL A 26 -7.69 -13.08 10.78
N PRO A 27 -8.98 -12.71 10.81
CA PRO A 27 -9.87 -12.95 9.67
C PRO A 27 -9.39 -12.20 8.42
N LEU A 28 -9.35 -12.90 7.28
CA LEU A 28 -9.14 -12.28 5.97
C LEU A 28 -10.46 -11.72 5.46
N LYS A 29 -10.77 -10.46 5.77
CA LYS A 29 -11.95 -9.78 5.26
C LYS A 29 -11.76 -9.45 3.79
N ALA A 30 -12.69 -9.88 2.94
CA ALA A 30 -12.67 -9.58 1.52
C ALA A 30 -13.01 -8.10 1.28
N ILE A 31 -12.00 -7.27 0.99
CA ILE A 31 -12.15 -5.91 0.49
C ILE A 31 -11.78 -5.96 -0.98
N ASN A 32 -12.77 -5.80 -1.85
CA ASN A 32 -12.59 -5.85 -3.29
C ASN A 32 -12.93 -4.51 -3.91
N TYR A 33 -12.09 -4.03 -4.80
CA TYR A 33 -12.28 -2.80 -5.53
C TYR A 33 -11.73 -2.94 -6.95
N ASP A 34 -12.25 -2.15 -7.87
CA ASP A 34 -11.72 -2.09 -9.24
C ASP A 34 -10.46 -1.22 -9.26
N SER A 35 -9.32 -1.89 -9.34
CA SER A 35 -8.00 -1.24 -9.32
C SER A 35 -7.61 -0.55 -10.64
N TYR A 36 -8.43 -0.65 -11.67
CA TYR A 36 -8.20 0.01 -12.97
C TYR A 36 -8.83 1.39 -13.08
N GLN A 37 -9.74 1.73 -12.17
CA GLN A 37 -10.44 3.02 -12.15
C GLN A 37 -9.53 4.15 -11.60
N PRO A 38 -9.96 5.43 -11.74
CA PRO A 38 -9.31 6.55 -11.06
C PRO A 38 -9.14 6.27 -9.57
N LEU A 39 -7.99 6.66 -9.02
CA LEU A 39 -7.63 6.39 -7.62
C LEU A 39 -8.69 6.86 -6.63
N ALA A 40 -9.30 8.03 -6.87
CA ALA A 40 -10.38 8.54 -6.03
C ALA A 40 -11.57 7.57 -5.93
N LYS A 41 -11.95 6.92 -7.03
CA LYS A 41 -13.03 5.92 -7.04
C LYS A 41 -12.62 4.65 -6.30
N SER A 42 -11.37 4.20 -6.45
CA SER A 42 -10.84 3.05 -5.71
C SER A 42 -10.84 3.33 -4.20
N VAL A 43 -10.44 4.53 -3.77
CA VAL A 43 -10.50 4.96 -2.37
C VAL A 43 -11.94 4.94 -1.85
N GLU A 44 -12.90 5.47 -2.61
CA GLU A 44 -14.30 5.46 -2.23
C GLU A 44 -14.87 4.04 -2.10
N GLN A 45 -14.58 3.15 -3.07
CA GLN A 45 -15.01 1.75 -3.02
C GLN A 45 -14.45 1.01 -1.81
N VAL A 46 -13.19 1.21 -1.48
CA VAL A 46 -12.56 0.64 -0.28
C VAL A 46 -13.21 1.20 0.98
N ALA A 47 -13.32 2.53 1.09
CA ALA A 47 -13.88 3.18 2.28
C ALA A 47 -15.30 2.71 2.59
N ARG A 48 -16.15 2.46 1.59
CA ARG A 48 -17.52 1.94 1.78
C ARG A 48 -17.57 0.54 2.41
N GLN A 49 -16.51 -0.26 2.29
CA GLN A 49 -16.42 -1.63 2.81
C GLN A 49 -15.74 -1.72 4.17
N LEU A 50 -15.08 -0.64 4.60
CA LEU A 50 -14.43 -0.57 5.90
C LEU A 50 -15.44 -0.44 7.05
N PRO A 51 -15.14 -1.00 8.23
CA PRO A 51 -15.94 -0.77 9.43
C PRO A 51 -16.03 0.71 9.79
N LYS A 52 -17.24 1.20 10.14
CA LYS A 52 -17.47 2.63 10.42
C LYS A 52 -17.41 2.99 11.90
N ASN A 53 -17.73 2.04 12.78
CA ASN A 53 -17.97 2.32 14.21
C ASN A 53 -17.00 1.57 15.12
N GLU A 54 -15.87 1.14 14.59
CA GLU A 54 -14.83 0.44 15.36
C GLU A 54 -13.43 0.86 14.90
N PRO A 55 -12.43 0.78 15.79
CA PRO A 55 -11.05 1.08 15.42
C PRO A 55 -10.52 0.06 14.41
N ILE A 56 -9.84 0.55 13.38
CA ILE A 56 -9.27 -0.27 12.32
C ILE A 56 -7.77 -0.05 12.15
N ILE A 57 -7.09 -1.09 11.66
CA ILE A 57 -5.72 -1.02 11.15
C ILE A 57 -5.77 -1.33 9.66
N LEU A 58 -5.21 -0.44 8.85
CA LEU A 58 -5.14 -0.64 7.40
C LEU A 58 -3.80 -1.25 7.02
N VAL A 59 -3.82 -2.35 6.28
CA VAL A 59 -2.62 -3.00 5.74
C VAL A 59 -2.76 -3.04 4.22
N GLY A 60 -1.96 -2.22 3.52
CA GLY A 60 -2.05 -2.10 2.07
C GLY A 60 -0.78 -2.55 1.35
N HIS A 61 -0.94 -3.33 0.29
CA HIS A 61 0.15 -3.72 -0.58
C HIS A 61 0.14 -2.92 -1.88
N SER A 62 1.31 -2.43 -2.30
CA SER A 62 1.46 -1.71 -3.58
C SER A 62 0.46 -0.53 -3.66
N LEU A 63 -0.40 -0.48 -4.69
CA LEU A 63 -1.49 0.51 -4.80
C LEU A 63 -2.38 0.54 -3.56
N GLY A 64 -2.63 -0.61 -2.93
CA GLY A 64 -3.44 -0.70 -1.71
C GLY A 64 -2.88 0.09 -0.53
N GLY A 65 -1.54 0.24 -0.45
CA GLY A 65 -0.92 1.09 0.57
C GLY A 65 -1.13 2.60 0.30
N VAL A 66 -1.15 3.01 -0.97
CA VAL A 66 -1.52 4.38 -1.35
C VAL A 66 -2.99 4.66 -0.95
N ILE A 67 -3.90 3.71 -1.25
CA ILE A 67 -5.32 3.82 -0.87
C ILE A 67 -5.46 3.88 0.65
N ALA A 68 -4.75 3.02 1.40
CA ALA A 68 -4.78 3.03 2.87
C ALA A 68 -4.38 4.40 3.45
N MET A 69 -3.32 5.01 2.89
CA MET A 69 -2.89 6.36 3.28
C MET A 69 -3.97 7.41 3.00
N LEU A 70 -4.57 7.39 1.82
CA LEU A 70 -5.63 8.34 1.45
C LEU A 70 -6.88 8.19 2.31
N VAL A 71 -7.28 6.97 2.65
CA VAL A 71 -8.38 6.70 3.60
C VAL A 71 -8.07 7.27 4.98
N ALA A 72 -6.84 7.08 5.47
CA ALA A 72 -6.44 7.63 6.76
C ALA A 72 -6.46 9.17 6.77
N HIS A 73 -5.97 9.83 5.71
CA HIS A 73 -6.03 11.30 5.58
C HIS A 73 -7.46 11.83 5.46
N ALA A 74 -8.37 11.08 4.84
CA ALA A 74 -9.78 11.50 4.73
C ALA A 74 -10.50 11.59 6.08
N GLY A 75 -10.00 10.94 7.13
CA GLY A 75 -10.53 11.03 8.49
C GLY A 75 -11.97 10.51 8.69
N THR A 76 -12.48 9.75 7.73
CA THR A 76 -13.87 9.24 7.77
C THR A 76 -14.02 7.93 8.57
N HIS A 77 -12.91 7.35 9.00
CA HIS A 77 -12.83 6.10 9.77
C HIS A 77 -11.87 6.26 10.95
N ASP A 78 -12.07 5.48 12.00
CA ASP A 78 -11.18 5.45 13.16
C ASP A 78 -9.93 4.60 12.87
N VAL A 79 -9.03 5.13 12.02
CA VAL A 79 -7.79 4.46 11.63
C VAL A 79 -6.74 4.63 12.71
N LYS A 80 -6.40 3.55 13.40
CA LYS A 80 -5.40 3.57 14.48
C LYS A 80 -3.97 3.44 13.99
N ARG A 81 -3.74 2.69 12.92
CA ARG A 81 -2.42 2.48 12.30
C ARG A 81 -2.57 2.22 10.80
N VAL A 82 -1.55 2.56 10.05
CA VAL A 82 -1.42 2.18 8.64
C VAL A 82 -0.12 1.40 8.43
N VAL A 83 -0.20 0.29 7.74
CA VAL A 83 0.96 -0.44 7.23
C VAL A 83 0.94 -0.43 5.71
N THR A 84 2.01 0.02 5.11
CA THR A 84 2.21 -0.01 3.67
C THR A 84 3.29 -1.04 3.33
N ILE A 85 3.03 -1.93 2.38
CA ILE A 85 3.96 -2.98 1.95
C ILE A 85 4.27 -2.74 0.47
N SER A 86 5.55 -2.51 0.14
CA SER A 86 6.00 -2.30 -1.26
C SER A 86 5.23 -1.21 -2.01
N SER A 87 4.79 -0.16 -1.31
CA SER A 87 3.89 0.85 -1.87
C SER A 87 4.64 2.02 -2.49
N PRO A 88 4.22 2.53 -3.67
CA PRO A 88 4.86 3.64 -4.36
C PRO A 88 4.49 5.00 -3.75
N LEU A 89 4.89 5.25 -2.49
CA LEU A 89 4.50 6.43 -1.72
C LEU A 89 5.15 7.74 -2.21
N GLY A 90 6.28 7.65 -2.93
CA GLY A 90 6.87 8.78 -3.67
C GLY A 90 6.43 8.83 -5.14
N GLY A 91 5.40 8.09 -5.48
CA GLY A 91 4.95 7.91 -6.85
C GLY A 91 5.77 6.88 -7.64
N SER A 92 5.23 6.45 -8.76
CA SER A 92 5.85 5.48 -9.65
C SER A 92 6.34 6.12 -10.94
N LYS A 93 7.66 6.15 -11.14
CA LYS A 93 8.25 6.56 -12.43
C LYS A 93 7.85 5.58 -13.54
N ALA A 94 7.74 4.29 -13.23
CA ALA A 94 7.27 3.27 -14.17
C ALA A 94 5.83 3.53 -14.64
N ALA A 95 4.95 4.04 -13.77
CA ALA A 95 3.59 4.41 -14.14
C ALA A 95 3.54 5.53 -15.19
N VAL A 96 4.53 6.44 -15.21
CA VAL A 96 4.64 7.48 -16.22
C VAL A 96 4.80 6.88 -17.62
N TYR A 97 5.59 5.83 -17.75
CA TYR A 97 5.79 5.13 -19.03
C TYR A 97 4.63 4.18 -19.35
N ALA A 98 4.15 3.43 -18.36
CA ALA A 98 3.09 2.45 -18.55
C ALA A 98 1.78 3.07 -19.03
N ARG A 99 1.43 4.29 -18.59
CA ARG A 99 0.22 5.00 -19.04
C ARG A 99 0.18 5.28 -20.55
N TRP A 100 1.34 5.36 -21.21
CA TRP A 100 1.44 5.56 -22.67
C TRP A 100 1.25 4.26 -23.45
N VAL A 101 1.55 3.11 -22.82
CA VAL A 101 1.51 1.80 -23.46
C VAL A 101 0.18 1.10 -23.17
N VAL A 102 -0.36 1.27 -21.96
CA VAL A 102 -1.61 0.64 -21.52
C VAL A 102 -2.70 1.72 -21.43
N SER A 103 -3.37 1.92 -22.55
CA SER A 103 -4.54 2.83 -22.61
C SER A 103 -5.66 2.30 -21.71
N GLY A 104 -6.27 3.19 -20.91
CA GLY A 104 -7.40 2.87 -20.04
C GLY A 104 -7.06 2.65 -18.56
N LEU A 105 -5.80 2.56 -18.17
CA LEU A 105 -5.39 2.49 -16.76
C LEU A 105 -5.28 3.91 -16.16
N GLN A 106 -6.43 4.51 -15.84
CA GLN A 106 -6.46 5.89 -15.32
C GLN A 106 -5.68 6.05 -14.01
N VAL A 107 -5.68 5.03 -13.15
CA VAL A 107 -4.93 5.01 -11.90
C VAL A 107 -3.42 5.26 -12.07
N LEU A 108 -2.83 4.89 -13.21
CA LEU A 108 -1.40 5.12 -13.45
C LEU A 108 -1.05 6.61 -13.50
N GLY A 109 -1.96 7.47 -13.97
CA GLY A 109 -1.79 8.92 -13.91
C GLY A 109 -1.80 9.45 -12.46
N ASP A 110 -2.65 8.87 -11.64
CA ASP A 110 -2.86 9.28 -10.26
C ASP A 110 -1.70 8.92 -9.31
N ILE A 111 -0.91 7.89 -9.65
CA ILE A 111 0.26 7.46 -8.87
C ILE A 111 1.60 7.95 -9.45
N THR A 112 1.58 8.95 -10.33
CA THR A 112 2.83 9.60 -10.78
C THR A 112 3.42 10.48 -9.67
N PRO A 113 4.76 10.70 -9.63
CA PRO A 113 5.42 11.44 -8.54
C PRO A 113 4.88 12.84 -8.25
N HIS A 114 4.25 13.46 -9.23
CA HIS A 114 3.75 14.86 -9.12
C HIS A 114 2.21 14.93 -9.06
N SER A 115 1.53 13.80 -8.95
CA SER A 115 0.07 13.79 -8.81
C SER A 115 -0.36 14.48 -7.51
N VAL A 116 -1.60 14.97 -7.51
CA VAL A 116 -2.20 15.60 -6.32
C VAL A 116 -2.22 14.63 -5.14
N PHE A 117 -2.50 13.36 -5.39
CA PHE A 117 -2.56 12.32 -4.35
C PHE A 117 -1.20 12.06 -3.70
N MET A 118 -0.13 11.97 -4.50
CA MET A 118 1.22 11.77 -3.96
C MET A 118 1.68 12.99 -3.17
N LYS A 119 1.41 14.20 -3.66
CA LYS A 119 1.72 15.43 -2.93
C LYS A 119 0.98 15.51 -1.60
N LEU A 120 -0.29 15.11 -1.55
CA LEU A 120 -1.07 15.08 -0.30
C LEU A 120 -0.43 14.13 0.73
N ILE A 121 -0.13 12.90 0.33
CA ILE A 121 0.46 11.88 1.21
C ILE A 121 1.86 12.32 1.71
N GLU A 122 2.63 13.02 0.88
CA GLU A 122 3.99 13.45 1.21
C GLU A 122 4.01 14.72 2.07
N ALA A 123 3.08 15.65 1.81
CA ALA A 123 3.05 16.97 2.46
C ALA A 123 2.55 16.92 3.91
N GLU A 124 1.63 16.03 4.22
CA GLU A 124 1.00 15.94 5.52
C GLU A 124 1.32 14.60 6.21
N ALA A 125 1.70 14.65 7.49
CA ALA A 125 1.82 13.44 8.27
C ALA A 125 0.43 12.80 8.44
N ALA A 126 0.37 11.46 8.31
CA ALA A 126 -0.87 10.75 8.57
C ALA A 126 -1.36 10.98 10.01
N PRO A 127 -2.68 10.99 10.25
CA PRO A 127 -3.25 11.22 11.57
C PRO A 127 -2.98 10.07 12.57
N CYS A 128 -2.26 9.04 12.15
CA CYS A 128 -1.94 7.86 12.94
C CYS A 128 -0.53 7.33 12.62
N PRO A 129 0.06 6.48 13.48
CA PRO A 129 1.34 5.85 13.20
C PRO A 129 1.35 5.05 11.89
N VAL A 130 2.45 5.17 11.13
CA VAL A 130 2.65 4.48 9.84
C VAL A 130 3.90 3.61 9.90
N LEU A 131 3.77 2.37 9.41
CA LEU A 131 4.87 1.47 9.11
C LEU A 131 4.98 1.26 7.59
N SER A 132 6.15 1.52 7.02
CA SER A 132 6.47 1.16 5.63
C SER A 132 7.38 -0.07 5.61
N ILE A 133 6.87 -1.18 5.10
CA ILE A 133 7.63 -2.39 4.80
C ILE A 133 8.13 -2.27 3.36
N ILE A 134 9.45 -2.22 3.22
CA ILE A 134 10.15 -1.90 1.99
C ILE A 134 10.79 -3.16 1.45
N SER A 135 10.38 -3.59 0.27
CA SER A 135 10.98 -4.70 -0.44
C SER A 135 12.17 -4.23 -1.29
N THR A 136 13.30 -4.98 -1.21
CA THR A 136 14.56 -4.54 -1.83
C THR A 136 15.20 -5.58 -2.75
N GLY A 137 14.55 -6.72 -2.96
CA GLY A 137 15.12 -7.89 -3.65
C GLY A 137 14.68 -8.03 -5.10
N GLY A 138 14.59 -6.93 -5.85
CA GLY A 138 14.16 -6.96 -7.24
C GLY A 138 15.20 -6.45 -8.22
N SER A 139 14.84 -6.55 -9.50
CA SER A 139 15.58 -5.99 -10.62
C SER A 139 14.60 -5.53 -11.69
N LEU A 140 14.67 -4.25 -12.05
CA LEU A 140 13.95 -3.67 -13.18
C LEU A 140 14.93 -3.47 -14.33
N PRO A 141 14.72 -4.11 -15.49
CA PRO A 141 15.62 -3.95 -16.65
C PRO A 141 15.77 -2.51 -17.13
N THR A 142 14.80 -1.66 -16.82
CA THR A 142 14.73 -0.24 -17.26
C THR A 142 15.28 0.73 -16.21
N SER A 143 15.80 0.27 -15.07
CA SER A 143 16.26 1.12 -13.99
C SER A 143 17.45 0.53 -13.24
N ASN A 144 18.49 1.34 -13.05
CA ASN A 144 19.63 1.02 -12.17
C ASN A 144 19.35 1.39 -10.70
N GLU A 145 18.21 1.99 -10.39
CA GLU A 145 17.83 2.31 -9.01
C GLU A 145 17.47 1.01 -8.25
N PRO A 146 17.86 0.87 -6.97
CA PRO A 146 17.39 -0.25 -6.13
C PRO A 146 15.86 -0.33 -6.14
N ASN A 147 15.32 -1.53 -6.34
CA ASN A 147 13.89 -1.75 -6.54
C ASN A 147 13.48 -3.18 -6.14
N ASP A 148 12.20 -3.45 -6.17
CA ASP A 148 11.61 -4.76 -5.89
C ASP A 148 11.06 -5.47 -7.13
N SER A 149 11.46 -5.07 -8.32
CA SER A 149 10.98 -5.44 -9.65
C SER A 149 9.76 -4.66 -10.14
N VAL A 150 9.12 -3.83 -9.31
CA VAL A 150 7.95 -3.00 -9.66
C VAL A 150 8.12 -1.55 -9.18
N VAL A 151 8.51 -1.37 -7.91
CA VAL A 151 8.61 -0.08 -7.24
C VAL A 151 10.05 0.16 -6.79
N THR A 152 10.57 1.37 -7.00
CA THR A 152 11.91 1.74 -6.51
C THR A 152 11.91 1.86 -4.98
N VAL A 153 13.01 1.47 -4.36
CA VAL A 153 13.22 1.60 -2.91
C VAL A 153 13.07 3.06 -2.46
N ALA A 154 13.54 4.01 -3.28
CA ALA A 154 13.39 5.44 -3.01
C ALA A 154 11.92 5.85 -2.89
N SER A 155 11.06 5.36 -3.81
CA SER A 155 9.63 5.63 -3.77
C SER A 155 8.94 5.00 -2.54
N GLN A 156 9.30 3.77 -2.20
CA GLN A 156 8.77 3.11 -1.01
C GLN A 156 9.16 3.83 0.30
N LYS A 157 10.33 4.49 0.32
CA LYS A 157 10.88 5.22 1.48
C LYS A 157 10.44 6.67 1.59
N ALA A 158 9.62 7.19 0.70
CA ALA A 158 9.32 8.62 0.58
C ALA A 158 8.79 9.26 1.86
N LEU A 159 7.98 8.57 2.63
CA LEU A 159 7.43 9.09 3.89
C LEU A 159 8.51 9.18 4.97
N LYS A 160 8.93 10.41 5.29
CA LYS A 160 9.98 10.65 6.30
C LYS A 160 9.55 10.28 7.71
N TYR A 161 8.27 10.45 8.03
CA TYR A 161 7.68 10.20 9.35
C TYR A 161 7.34 8.73 9.61
N ALA A 162 7.27 7.89 8.57
CA ALA A 162 6.94 6.49 8.74
C ALA A 162 8.11 5.69 9.36
N LYS A 163 7.80 4.75 10.24
CA LYS A 163 8.73 3.68 10.59
C LYS A 163 9.05 2.86 9.34
N LYS A 164 10.27 2.38 9.20
CA LYS A 164 10.73 1.64 8.01
C LYS A 164 11.34 0.31 8.40
N VAL A 165 10.94 -0.75 7.70
CA VAL A 165 11.53 -2.09 7.79
C VAL A 165 11.87 -2.54 6.37
N GLU A 166 13.14 -2.88 6.13
CA GLU A 166 13.59 -3.38 4.83
C GLU A 166 13.65 -4.90 4.83
N ILE A 167 13.08 -5.50 3.77
CA ILE A 167 13.04 -6.94 3.58
C ILE A 167 13.59 -7.24 2.19
N LYS A 168 14.60 -8.13 2.12
CA LYS A 168 15.17 -8.59 0.85
C LYS A 168 14.23 -9.63 0.22
N ALA A 169 13.24 -9.14 -0.48
CA ALA A 169 12.24 -9.90 -1.23
C ALA A 169 11.80 -9.09 -2.44
N ASN A 170 11.26 -9.72 -3.46
CA ASN A 170 10.64 -9.01 -4.58
C ASN A 170 9.25 -8.47 -4.17
N HIS A 171 8.58 -7.78 -5.12
CA HIS A 171 7.32 -7.08 -4.91
C HIS A 171 6.18 -7.96 -4.35
N PHE A 172 6.17 -9.25 -4.67
CA PHE A 172 5.12 -10.19 -4.27
C PHE A 172 5.57 -11.14 -3.16
N GLU A 173 6.82 -11.59 -3.20
CA GLU A 173 7.38 -12.49 -2.17
C GLU A 173 7.29 -11.89 -0.77
N VAL A 174 7.41 -10.57 -0.64
CA VAL A 174 7.35 -9.87 0.64
C VAL A 174 6.07 -10.18 1.42
N LEU A 175 4.96 -10.50 0.74
CA LEU A 175 3.70 -10.88 1.37
C LEU A 175 3.70 -12.29 1.98
N MET A 176 4.70 -13.11 1.64
CA MET A 176 4.86 -14.50 2.12
C MET A 176 6.10 -14.68 3.01
N MET A 177 6.69 -13.57 3.49
CA MET A 177 7.89 -13.63 4.33
C MET A 177 7.55 -13.57 5.82
N ASP A 178 8.13 -14.45 6.62
CA ASP A 178 8.01 -14.44 8.09
C ASP A 178 8.42 -13.08 8.68
N LYS A 179 9.45 -12.45 8.12
CA LYS A 179 9.89 -11.10 8.53
C LYS A 179 8.81 -10.04 8.34
N THR A 180 7.92 -10.21 7.35
CA THR A 180 6.75 -9.33 7.16
C THR A 180 5.75 -9.56 8.27
N VAL A 181 5.48 -10.82 8.62
CA VAL A 181 4.61 -11.18 9.75
C VAL A 181 5.14 -10.61 11.06
N GLU A 182 6.44 -10.79 11.34
CA GLU A 182 7.09 -10.27 12.55
C GLU A 182 6.99 -8.73 12.64
N ALA A 183 7.27 -8.03 11.53
CA ALA A 183 7.18 -6.57 11.47
C ALA A 183 5.74 -6.08 11.69
N LEU A 184 4.75 -6.75 11.08
CA LEU A 184 3.34 -6.48 11.29
C LEU A 184 2.95 -6.71 12.74
N ARG A 185 3.21 -7.89 13.31
CA ARG A 185 2.86 -8.26 14.69
C ARG A 185 3.40 -7.24 15.68
N LYS A 186 4.69 -6.91 15.58
CA LYS A 186 5.35 -5.91 16.46
C LYS A 186 4.77 -4.50 16.34
N PHE A 187 4.15 -4.17 15.21
CA PHE A 187 3.63 -2.82 14.98
C PHE A 187 2.15 -2.71 15.33
N ILE A 188 1.37 -3.78 15.19
CA ILE A 188 -0.07 -3.78 15.48
C ILE A 188 -0.40 -4.00 16.96
N GLU A 189 0.49 -4.61 17.72
CA GLU A 189 0.46 -4.68 19.20
C GLU A 189 0.72 -3.29 19.81
#